data_622e55ef2adf4859040cdaae3f94fc44
#
_entry.id   622e55ef2adf4859040cdaae3f94fc44
#
_cell.length_a   1.000
_cell.length_b   1.000
_cell.length_c   1.000
_cell.angle_alpha   90.00
_cell.angle_beta   90.00
_cell.angle_gamma   90.00
#
_symmetry.space_group_name_H-M   'P 1'
#
loop_
_entity.id
_entity.type
_entity.pdbx_description
1 polymer ?
#
loop_
_entity_poly.entity_id
_entity_poly.type
_entity_poly.pdbx_seq_one_letter_code
_entity_poly.pdbx_strand_id
1 'polypeptide(L)'
;MKCKNCGYKTNQNKNFCPECGNPLSEPTKKVGKNKTNSKKLLAIICSTIILIAAIISFFLVGNSKFTPEKEIQAFETAVNEKDVDALKGILHPVNDSFNVTEENASQFLEYLANHPKKHETLINRLNEQVETVSSGTMAKASLNNTYATVNIVKDGKKWMFFDDYKIVVSPIDLDLYMDTEGIDLYVDDEKVGTSSGEGYHKEFGPYMPGMHKVTATFENSYISSSIDEEVELFNSNDSTLIHTLELDATEVEVSSIYDDSTLYINGEKTDITVGSDKTSIGMFPTNESVSLYAEKEFPWGTAKSEEHYINGDYVQFDTIYPLSEQNEEALFKQLNDTLIQYRQALSKKDASLLKTGATKKLKEQLADRIKEIKAKEPKYTGELLKAVYNKKSLLHTEYDKQLNQYIFQINAVLTYHEPNGDLGWLSRDEDKKNYTRTRKLTVIYDEKEKKWLLDKDELFYHSIMDDEAIEFQFN
;
A
#
# COMPACT_ATOMS: atom_id res chain seq x y z
N MET A 1 -120.45 30.43 -27.72
CA MET A 1 -119.88 30.62 -29.08
C MET A 1 -120.95 30.53 -30.13
N LYS A 2 -120.97 31.34 -31.17
CA LYS A 2 -121.87 31.24 -32.32
C LYS A 2 -121.10 30.65 -33.50
N CYS A 3 -121.62 29.55 -34.05
CA CYS A 3 -120.96 28.92 -35.23
C CYS A 3 -121.00 29.89 -36.41
N LYS A 4 -119.81 30.15 -37.01
CA LYS A 4 -119.65 31.09 -38.15
C LYS A 4 -120.34 30.57 -39.41
N ASN A 5 -120.62 29.28 -39.52
CA ASN A 5 -121.16 28.68 -40.69
C ASN A 5 -122.74 28.61 -40.69
N CYS A 6 -123.37 28.19 -39.57
CA CYS A 6 -124.80 28.01 -39.49
C CYS A 6 -125.48 28.94 -38.48
N GLY A 7 -124.81 29.78 -37.76
CA GLY A 7 -125.37 30.74 -36.78
C GLY A 7 -125.79 30.13 -35.46
N TYR A 8 -125.74 28.86 -35.29
CA TYR A 8 -126.16 28.18 -34.06
C TYR A 8 -125.35 28.60 -32.82
N LYS A 9 -125.98 28.91 -31.72
CA LYS A 9 -125.35 29.30 -30.48
C LYS A 9 -125.07 28.07 -29.62
N THR A 10 -123.83 27.72 -29.39
CA THR A 10 -123.43 26.61 -28.53
C THR A 10 -122.68 27.09 -27.29
N ASN A 11 -122.67 26.30 -26.24
CA ASN A 11 -121.90 26.58 -25.02
C ASN A 11 -120.33 26.42 -25.30
N GLN A 12 -119.52 27.13 -24.59
CA GLN A 12 -118.12 27.34 -24.85
C GLN A 12 -117.19 26.08 -24.83
N ASN A 13 -117.71 24.90 -24.55
CA ASN A 13 -116.85 23.70 -24.39
C ASN A 13 -117.03 22.62 -25.48
N LYS A 14 -117.47 22.98 -26.69
CA LYS A 14 -117.54 22.02 -27.80
C LYS A 14 -116.60 22.45 -28.95
N ASN A 15 -115.73 21.53 -29.39
CA ASN A 15 -114.71 21.77 -30.49
C ASN A 15 -115.38 21.80 -31.86
N PHE A 16 -116.68 21.32 -31.97
CA PHE A 16 -117.45 21.26 -33.21
C PHE A 16 -118.85 21.72 -32.96
N CYS A 17 -119.48 22.38 -33.97
CA CYS A 17 -120.89 22.79 -33.94
C CYS A 17 -121.81 21.57 -34.02
N PRO A 18 -122.72 21.37 -33.00
CA PRO A 18 -123.64 20.19 -32.98
C PRO A 18 -124.66 20.18 -34.09
N GLU A 19 -124.93 21.33 -34.74
CA GLU A 19 -125.96 21.47 -35.81
C GLU A 19 -125.35 21.21 -37.19
N CYS A 20 -124.16 21.64 -37.47
CA CYS A 20 -123.55 21.52 -38.81
C CYS A 20 -122.19 20.83 -38.85
N GLY A 21 -121.68 20.34 -37.71
CA GLY A 21 -120.42 19.60 -37.60
C GLY A 21 -119.12 20.40 -37.83
N ASN A 22 -119.24 21.72 -38.12
CA ASN A 22 -118.00 22.53 -38.41
C ASN A 22 -117.24 22.82 -37.12
N PRO A 23 -115.91 22.76 -37.19
CA PRO A 23 -115.04 23.09 -36.04
C PRO A 23 -115.19 24.56 -35.63
N LEU A 24 -115.36 24.83 -34.36
CA LEU A 24 -115.36 26.14 -33.76
C LEU A 24 -113.86 26.51 -33.52
N SER A 25 -113.23 27.19 -34.49
CA SER A 25 -111.81 27.54 -34.45
C SER A 25 -111.54 28.47 -33.27
N GLU A 26 -110.74 27.99 -32.31
CA GLU A 26 -110.04 28.83 -31.34
C GLU A 26 -108.96 29.64 -32.07
N PRO A 27 -108.58 30.83 -31.60
CA PRO A 27 -107.49 31.63 -32.19
C PRO A 27 -106.22 30.92 -31.92
N THR A 28 -105.52 30.54 -33.00
CA THR A 28 -104.16 30.05 -32.92
C THR A 28 -103.30 31.05 -32.22
N LYS A 29 -102.80 30.65 -31.01
CA LYS A 29 -101.67 31.35 -30.37
C LYS A 29 -100.49 31.34 -31.37
N LYS A 30 -100.05 32.49 -31.83
CA LYS A 30 -98.80 32.65 -32.54
C LYS A 30 -97.69 32.16 -31.62
N VAL A 31 -97.04 31.00 -31.86
CA VAL A 31 -95.78 30.60 -31.32
C VAL A 31 -94.76 31.59 -31.78
N GLY A 32 -94.25 32.42 -30.88
CA GLY A 32 -93.14 33.31 -31.12
C GLY A 32 -91.92 32.48 -31.52
N LYS A 33 -91.39 32.68 -32.73
CA LYS A 33 -90.06 32.16 -33.11
C LYS A 33 -89.04 32.79 -32.18
N ASN A 34 -88.59 32.04 -31.15
CA ASN A 34 -87.37 32.37 -30.46
C ASN A 34 -86.25 32.35 -31.52
N LYS A 35 -85.74 33.48 -31.92
CA LYS A 35 -84.49 33.63 -32.61
C LYS A 35 -83.37 33.21 -31.58
N THR A 36 -83.13 31.87 -31.46
CA THR A 36 -81.85 31.40 -30.87
C THR A 36 -80.77 32.08 -31.62
N ASN A 37 -79.96 32.87 -30.90
CA ASN A 37 -78.73 33.52 -31.47
C ASN A 37 -77.81 32.43 -31.99
N SER A 38 -77.93 32.03 -33.23
CA SER A 38 -77.15 31.00 -33.92
C SER A 38 -75.66 31.33 -33.83
N LYS A 39 -75.31 32.64 -33.76
CA LYS A 39 -73.96 33.13 -33.52
C LYS A 39 -73.38 32.75 -32.14
N LYS A 40 -74.25 32.76 -31.06
CA LYS A 40 -73.85 32.33 -29.72
C LYS A 40 -73.67 30.82 -29.63
N LEU A 41 -74.54 30.07 -30.28
CA LEU A 41 -74.49 28.60 -30.33
C LEU A 41 -73.26 28.17 -31.15
N LEU A 42 -72.96 28.84 -32.29
CA LEU A 42 -71.80 28.60 -33.08
C LEU A 42 -70.52 28.94 -32.31
N ALA A 43 -70.48 30.06 -31.56
CA ALA A 43 -69.38 30.44 -30.72
C ALA A 43 -69.09 29.45 -29.62
N ILE A 44 -70.14 28.87 -28.97
CA ILE A 44 -70.04 27.82 -27.94
C ILE A 44 -69.48 26.53 -28.55
N ILE A 45 -69.98 26.14 -29.74
CA ILE A 45 -69.50 24.95 -30.46
C ILE A 45 -68.04 25.14 -30.89
N CYS A 46 -67.67 26.30 -31.43
CA CYS A 46 -66.28 26.59 -31.81
C CYS A 46 -65.36 26.61 -30.55
N SER A 47 -65.79 27.20 -29.41
CA SER A 47 -65.01 27.21 -28.18
C SER A 47 -64.82 25.80 -27.56
N THR A 48 -65.87 24.94 -27.63
CA THR A 48 -65.76 23.54 -27.21
C THR A 48 -64.81 22.72 -28.09
N ILE A 49 -64.87 22.93 -29.43
CA ILE A 49 -63.94 22.27 -30.35
C ILE A 49 -62.48 22.72 -30.11
N ILE A 50 -62.25 24.02 -29.89
CA ILE A 50 -60.92 24.54 -29.53
C ILE A 50 -60.45 23.96 -28.19
N LEU A 51 -61.32 23.89 -27.19
CA LEU A 51 -60.98 23.30 -25.91
C LEU A 51 -60.63 21.80 -26.05
N ILE A 52 -61.45 21.04 -26.77
CA ILE A 52 -61.17 19.63 -27.06
C ILE A 52 -59.86 19.47 -27.83
N ALA A 53 -59.59 20.30 -28.83
CA ALA A 53 -58.36 20.29 -29.59
C ALA A 53 -57.16 20.64 -28.70
N ALA A 54 -57.28 21.61 -27.80
CA ALA A 54 -56.27 21.96 -26.83
C ALA A 54 -56.01 20.80 -25.83
N ILE A 55 -57.06 20.13 -25.36
CA ILE A 55 -56.90 18.94 -24.47
C ILE A 55 -56.20 17.78 -25.24
N ILE A 56 -56.66 17.51 -26.49
CA ILE A 56 -56.03 16.48 -27.30
C ILE A 56 -54.54 16.83 -27.58
N SER A 57 -54.26 18.08 -27.91
CA SER A 57 -52.87 18.54 -28.13
C SER A 57 -52.07 18.44 -26.85
N PHE A 58 -52.60 18.78 -25.70
CA PHE A 58 -51.96 18.62 -24.40
C PHE A 58 -51.60 17.15 -24.13
N PHE A 59 -52.52 16.20 -24.33
CA PHE A 59 -52.25 14.79 -24.17
C PHE A 59 -51.25 14.24 -25.22
N LEU A 60 -51.33 14.64 -26.47
CA LEU A 60 -50.41 14.23 -27.52
C LEU A 60 -48.98 14.74 -27.24
N VAL A 61 -48.83 16.02 -26.89
CA VAL A 61 -47.57 16.61 -26.52
C VAL A 61 -47.01 15.99 -25.24
N GLY A 62 -47.86 15.80 -24.23
CA GLY A 62 -47.44 15.21 -22.95
C GLY A 62 -46.96 13.75 -23.11
N ASN A 63 -47.73 12.94 -23.85
CA ASN A 63 -47.36 11.55 -24.11
C ASN A 63 -46.10 11.42 -24.96
N SER A 64 -45.77 12.42 -25.81
CA SER A 64 -44.54 12.42 -26.57
C SER A 64 -43.30 12.97 -25.83
N LYS A 65 -43.53 13.78 -24.79
CA LYS A 65 -42.45 14.38 -23.99
C LYS A 65 -42.05 13.51 -22.78
N PHE A 66 -43.01 12.88 -22.13
CA PHE A 66 -42.83 12.11 -20.90
C PHE A 66 -42.80 10.62 -21.23
N THR A 67 -41.69 10.19 -21.87
CA THR A 67 -41.45 8.78 -22.23
C THR A 67 -40.11 8.33 -21.66
N PRO A 68 -39.93 7.03 -21.39
CA PRO A 68 -38.65 6.52 -20.89
C PRO A 68 -37.49 6.76 -21.84
N GLU A 69 -37.71 6.70 -23.15
CA GLU A 69 -36.67 6.97 -24.18
C GLU A 69 -36.19 8.42 -24.09
N LYS A 70 -37.05 9.38 -23.72
CA LYS A 70 -36.64 10.77 -23.54
C LYS A 70 -35.72 10.99 -22.33
N GLU A 71 -35.99 10.29 -21.23
CA GLU A 71 -35.11 10.32 -20.06
C GLU A 71 -33.77 9.65 -20.35
N ILE A 72 -33.75 8.53 -21.10
CA ILE A 72 -32.51 7.88 -21.55
C ILE A 72 -31.74 8.80 -22.49
N GLN A 73 -32.42 9.45 -23.44
CA GLN A 73 -31.77 10.40 -24.36
C GLN A 73 -31.18 11.61 -23.62
N ALA A 74 -31.87 12.12 -22.60
CA ALA A 74 -31.37 13.23 -21.78
C ALA A 74 -30.12 12.80 -21.01
N PHE A 75 -30.12 11.60 -20.42
CA PHE A 75 -28.96 11.03 -19.75
C PHE A 75 -27.77 10.86 -20.71
N GLU A 76 -27.97 10.24 -21.87
CA GLU A 76 -26.95 10.06 -22.88
C GLU A 76 -26.37 11.39 -23.37
N THR A 77 -27.23 12.40 -23.54
CA THR A 77 -26.81 13.76 -23.94
C THR A 77 -25.94 14.39 -22.86
N ALA A 78 -26.37 14.33 -21.57
CA ALA A 78 -25.60 14.88 -20.47
C ALA A 78 -24.19 14.24 -20.36
N VAL A 79 -24.09 12.93 -20.57
CA VAL A 79 -22.79 12.23 -20.57
C VAL A 79 -21.93 12.65 -21.76
N ASN A 80 -22.49 12.70 -22.97
CA ASN A 80 -21.76 13.06 -24.20
C ASN A 80 -21.28 14.51 -24.19
N GLU A 81 -22.09 15.43 -23.65
CA GLU A 81 -21.77 16.86 -23.53
C GLU A 81 -20.92 17.17 -22.28
N LYS A 82 -20.70 16.18 -21.44
CA LYS A 82 -19.99 16.30 -20.15
C LYS A 82 -20.64 17.33 -19.22
N ASP A 83 -21.94 17.38 -19.21
CA ASP A 83 -22.74 18.31 -18.41
C ASP A 83 -23.08 17.67 -17.04
N VAL A 84 -22.27 17.99 -16.01
CA VAL A 84 -22.41 17.49 -14.64
C VAL A 84 -23.73 17.93 -14.02
N ASP A 85 -24.16 19.19 -14.23
CA ASP A 85 -25.39 19.73 -13.67
C ASP A 85 -26.63 19.04 -14.26
N ALA A 86 -26.64 18.83 -15.58
CA ALA A 86 -27.69 18.07 -16.21
C ALA A 86 -27.73 16.62 -15.72
N LEU A 87 -26.58 15.95 -15.62
CA LEU A 87 -26.50 14.58 -15.15
C LEU A 87 -26.99 14.45 -13.70
N LYS A 88 -26.55 15.33 -12.80
CA LYS A 88 -27.01 15.41 -11.42
C LYS A 88 -28.53 15.60 -11.32
N GLY A 89 -29.12 16.40 -12.23
CA GLY A 89 -30.55 16.64 -12.28
C GLY A 89 -31.38 15.44 -12.75
N ILE A 90 -30.77 14.52 -13.51
CA ILE A 90 -31.41 13.34 -14.10
C ILE A 90 -31.28 12.12 -13.17
N LEU A 91 -30.15 11.99 -12.49
CA LEU A 91 -29.88 10.86 -11.59
C LEU A 91 -30.65 11.00 -10.27
N HIS A 92 -31.34 9.96 -9.91
CA HIS A 92 -32.06 9.87 -8.62
C HIS A 92 -31.52 8.69 -7.80
N PRO A 93 -31.29 8.84 -6.49
CA PRO A 93 -30.89 7.71 -5.67
C PRO A 93 -32.03 6.68 -5.54
N VAL A 94 -31.67 5.40 -5.45
CA VAL A 94 -32.64 4.31 -5.28
C VAL A 94 -33.42 4.44 -3.95
N ASN A 95 -32.76 4.96 -2.92
CA ASN A 95 -33.30 5.17 -1.58
C ASN A 95 -32.70 6.43 -0.93
N ASP A 96 -33.11 6.74 0.30
CA ASP A 96 -32.72 7.94 1.04
C ASP A 96 -31.36 7.80 1.77
N SER A 97 -30.70 6.63 1.69
CA SER A 97 -29.39 6.41 2.31
C SER A 97 -28.21 7.01 1.51
N PHE A 98 -28.47 7.41 0.28
CA PHE A 98 -27.50 7.96 -0.64
C PHE A 98 -28.01 9.25 -1.29
N ASN A 99 -27.13 10.18 -1.59
CA ASN A 99 -27.46 11.42 -2.29
C ASN A 99 -26.56 11.62 -3.50
N VAL A 100 -27.14 12.02 -4.62
CA VAL A 100 -26.36 12.41 -5.82
C VAL A 100 -25.88 13.85 -5.62
N THR A 101 -24.59 13.99 -5.36
CA THR A 101 -23.90 15.28 -5.24
C THR A 101 -23.26 15.68 -6.57
N GLU A 102 -22.79 16.92 -6.69
CA GLU A 102 -22.05 17.37 -7.86
C GLU A 102 -20.75 16.59 -8.03
N GLU A 103 -20.06 16.30 -6.93
CA GLU A 103 -18.80 15.58 -6.89
C GLU A 103 -18.96 14.14 -7.41
N ASN A 104 -19.88 13.36 -6.83
CA ASN A 104 -20.08 11.98 -7.24
C ASN A 104 -20.73 11.84 -8.63
N ALA A 105 -21.55 12.82 -9.06
CA ALA A 105 -22.04 12.90 -10.43
C ALA A 105 -20.89 13.18 -11.41
N SER A 106 -19.92 14.03 -11.04
CA SER A 106 -18.73 14.31 -11.84
C SER A 106 -17.83 13.07 -11.98
N GLN A 107 -17.58 12.34 -10.90
CA GLN A 107 -16.82 11.09 -10.91
C GLN A 107 -17.48 10.04 -11.83
N PHE A 108 -18.80 9.87 -11.71
CA PHE A 108 -19.55 8.95 -12.56
C PHE A 108 -19.52 9.35 -14.03
N LEU A 109 -19.64 10.63 -14.32
CA LEU A 109 -19.51 11.16 -15.69
C LEU A 109 -18.13 10.90 -16.27
N GLU A 110 -17.08 11.18 -15.49
CA GLU A 110 -15.69 10.93 -15.90
C GLU A 110 -15.45 9.44 -16.16
N TYR A 111 -15.97 8.58 -15.29
CA TYR A 111 -15.91 7.13 -15.46
C TYR A 111 -16.55 6.71 -16.81
N LEU A 112 -17.79 7.15 -17.11
CA LEU A 112 -18.47 6.80 -18.36
C LEU A 112 -17.76 7.38 -19.59
N ALA A 113 -17.23 8.60 -19.50
CA ALA A 113 -16.48 9.25 -20.59
C ALA A 113 -15.16 8.51 -20.91
N ASN A 114 -14.49 7.99 -19.89
CA ASN A 114 -13.25 7.24 -20.04
C ASN A 114 -13.48 5.77 -20.44
N HIS A 115 -14.71 5.27 -20.26
CA HIS A 115 -15.09 3.88 -20.59
C HIS A 115 -16.26 3.80 -21.58
N PRO A 116 -16.08 4.20 -22.86
CA PRO A 116 -17.18 4.32 -23.84
C PRO A 116 -17.93 3.01 -24.08
N LYS A 117 -17.28 1.85 -23.96
CA LYS A 117 -17.97 0.54 -24.05
C LYS A 117 -18.91 0.28 -22.88
N LYS A 118 -18.54 0.73 -21.67
CA LYS A 118 -19.40 0.62 -20.49
C LYS A 118 -20.60 1.56 -20.62
N HIS A 119 -20.38 2.78 -21.11
CA HIS A 119 -21.43 3.73 -21.44
C HIS A 119 -22.41 3.14 -22.46
N GLU A 120 -21.93 2.64 -23.60
CA GLU A 120 -22.76 2.00 -24.61
C GLU A 120 -23.58 0.83 -24.03
N THR A 121 -22.93 -0.04 -23.25
CA THR A 121 -23.60 -1.17 -22.61
C THR A 121 -24.71 -0.68 -21.65
N LEU A 122 -24.44 0.39 -20.89
CA LEU A 122 -25.42 0.99 -20.00
C LEU A 122 -26.64 1.52 -20.76
N ILE A 123 -26.43 2.30 -21.83
CA ILE A 123 -27.50 2.82 -22.68
C ILE A 123 -28.32 1.69 -23.29
N ASN A 124 -27.69 0.64 -23.80
CA ASN A 124 -28.39 -0.51 -24.36
C ASN A 124 -29.24 -1.20 -23.29
N ARG A 125 -28.75 -1.39 -22.09
CA ARG A 125 -29.51 -1.96 -20.97
C ARG A 125 -30.72 -1.10 -20.58
N LEU A 126 -30.54 0.22 -20.49
CA LEU A 126 -31.65 1.14 -20.22
C LEU A 126 -32.73 1.05 -21.28
N ASN A 127 -32.37 0.97 -22.57
CA ASN A 127 -33.30 0.78 -23.67
C ASN A 127 -34.03 -0.57 -23.61
N GLU A 128 -33.37 -1.64 -23.21
CA GLU A 128 -34.02 -2.96 -22.98
C GLU A 128 -35.08 -2.91 -21.89
N GLN A 129 -34.94 -2.05 -20.90
CA GLN A 129 -35.91 -1.88 -19.81
C GLN A 129 -37.17 -1.11 -20.20
N VAL A 130 -37.15 -0.38 -21.34
CA VAL A 130 -38.25 0.50 -21.77
C VAL A 130 -39.59 -0.22 -21.83
N GLU A 131 -39.66 -1.41 -22.42
CA GLU A 131 -40.90 -2.16 -22.54
C GLU A 131 -41.43 -2.59 -21.16
N THR A 132 -40.54 -3.08 -20.31
CA THR A 132 -40.88 -3.52 -18.94
C THR A 132 -41.37 -2.37 -18.05
N VAL A 133 -40.70 -1.23 -18.13
CA VAL A 133 -41.06 -0.02 -17.37
C VAL A 133 -42.37 0.58 -17.86
N SER A 134 -42.59 0.60 -19.18
CA SER A 134 -43.85 1.11 -19.79
C SER A 134 -45.04 0.26 -19.46
N SER A 135 -44.90 -1.07 -19.31
CA SER A 135 -45.95 -1.99 -18.87
C SER A 135 -46.26 -1.88 -17.38
N GLY A 136 -45.47 -1.13 -16.61
CA GLY A 136 -45.67 -0.91 -15.18
C GLY A 136 -45.17 -2.05 -14.29
N THR A 137 -44.44 -3.01 -14.84
CA THR A 137 -43.88 -4.17 -14.09
C THR A 137 -42.59 -3.84 -13.34
N MET A 138 -41.92 -2.74 -13.68
CA MET A 138 -40.68 -2.28 -13.00
C MET A 138 -40.95 -0.95 -12.27
N ALA A 139 -41.16 -1.02 -10.98
CA ALA A 139 -41.31 0.13 -10.10
C ALA A 139 -40.06 0.27 -9.21
N LYS A 140 -39.80 1.48 -8.70
CA LYS A 140 -38.65 1.78 -7.79
C LYS A 140 -38.58 0.77 -6.62
N ALA A 141 -39.71 0.35 -6.09
CA ALA A 141 -39.80 -0.64 -5.00
C ALA A 141 -39.31 -2.06 -5.40
N SER A 142 -39.22 -2.36 -6.70
CA SER A 142 -38.75 -3.68 -7.20
C SER A 142 -37.25 -3.76 -7.38
N LEU A 143 -36.51 -2.65 -7.21
CA LEU A 143 -35.06 -2.57 -7.48
C LEU A 143 -34.21 -3.11 -6.35
N ASN A 144 -34.76 -3.32 -5.15
CA ASN A 144 -34.00 -3.85 -4.00
C ASN A 144 -33.38 -5.23 -4.24
N ASN A 145 -33.67 -5.88 -5.38
CA ASN A 145 -33.13 -7.17 -5.79
C ASN A 145 -32.57 -7.14 -7.22
N THR A 146 -32.27 -5.96 -7.77
CA THR A 146 -31.78 -5.83 -9.15
C THR A 146 -30.30 -5.45 -9.11
N TYR A 147 -29.46 -6.31 -9.67
CA TYR A 147 -28.00 -6.17 -9.70
C TYR A 147 -27.46 -5.09 -10.66
N ALA A 148 -28.31 -4.25 -11.24
CA ALA A 148 -27.88 -3.17 -12.10
C ALA A 148 -27.73 -1.87 -11.30
N THR A 149 -26.56 -1.24 -11.41
CA THR A 149 -26.24 0.00 -10.71
C THR A 149 -27.03 1.22 -11.20
N VAL A 150 -27.49 1.20 -12.46
CA VAL A 150 -28.32 2.26 -13.04
C VAL A 150 -29.50 1.63 -13.77
N ASN A 151 -30.70 2.11 -13.45
CA ASN A 151 -31.96 1.60 -14.01
C ASN A 151 -32.87 2.75 -14.39
N ILE A 152 -33.84 2.51 -15.32
CA ILE A 152 -34.96 3.39 -15.54
C ILE A 152 -36.18 2.84 -14.85
N VAL A 153 -36.92 3.69 -14.14
CA VAL A 153 -38.12 3.31 -13.39
C VAL A 153 -39.25 4.25 -13.64
N LYS A 154 -40.49 3.75 -13.42
CA LYS A 154 -41.68 4.57 -13.34
C LYS A 154 -41.88 4.98 -11.89
N ASP A 155 -41.87 6.30 -11.62
CA ASP A 155 -41.96 6.85 -10.26
C ASP A 155 -43.05 7.96 -10.21
N GLY A 156 -44.35 7.51 -10.22
CA GLY A 156 -45.50 8.39 -10.06
C GLY A 156 -46.05 8.98 -11.34
N LYS A 157 -46.58 10.21 -11.27
CA LYS A 157 -47.25 10.93 -12.35
C LYS A 157 -46.74 12.38 -12.42
N LYS A 158 -46.45 12.82 -13.65
CA LYS A 158 -46.11 14.22 -13.98
C LYS A 158 -47.40 14.94 -14.38
N TRP A 159 -47.67 16.12 -13.82
CA TRP A 159 -48.88 16.89 -14.03
C TRP A 159 -50.18 16.08 -13.80
N MET A 160 -50.17 15.09 -12.92
CA MET A 160 -51.30 14.19 -12.57
C MET A 160 -51.74 13.23 -13.68
N PHE A 161 -51.35 13.42 -14.94
CA PHE A 161 -51.88 12.69 -16.09
C PHE A 161 -50.85 11.78 -16.77
N PHE A 162 -49.57 12.20 -16.83
CA PHE A 162 -48.54 11.49 -17.55
C PHE A 162 -47.67 10.65 -16.59
N ASP A 163 -47.18 9.53 -17.08
CA ASP A 163 -46.22 8.74 -16.32
C ASP A 163 -44.90 9.50 -16.13
N ASP A 164 -44.35 9.46 -14.94
CA ASP A 164 -43.04 10.02 -14.63
C ASP A 164 -41.99 8.91 -14.65
N TYR A 165 -40.96 9.09 -15.45
CA TYR A 165 -39.86 8.14 -15.56
C TYR A 165 -38.58 8.79 -15.01
N LYS A 166 -37.74 8.00 -14.32
CA LYS A 166 -36.53 8.45 -13.69
C LYS A 166 -35.38 7.48 -13.92
N ILE A 167 -34.21 8.01 -14.15
CA ILE A 167 -32.97 7.24 -14.09
C ILE A 167 -32.55 7.14 -12.63
N VAL A 168 -32.52 5.93 -12.11
CA VAL A 168 -32.23 5.64 -10.71
C VAL A 168 -30.85 4.99 -10.60
N VAL A 169 -30.03 5.50 -9.71
CA VAL A 169 -28.72 4.95 -9.38
C VAL A 169 -28.74 4.21 -8.05
N SER A 170 -28.20 3.01 -8.05
CA SER A 170 -27.98 2.20 -6.86
C SER A 170 -26.52 2.31 -6.47
N PRO A 171 -26.21 2.83 -5.28
CA PRO A 171 -24.83 2.89 -4.82
C PRO A 171 -24.32 1.48 -4.50
N ILE A 172 -22.99 1.37 -4.38
CA ILE A 172 -22.28 0.13 -4.07
C ILE A 172 -21.50 0.35 -2.79
N ASP A 173 -21.55 -0.61 -1.88
CA ASP A 173 -20.71 -0.66 -0.71
C ASP A 173 -19.40 -1.41 -1.06
N LEU A 174 -18.31 -1.04 -0.42
CA LEU A 174 -16.98 -1.61 -0.60
C LEU A 174 -16.56 -2.31 0.68
N ASP A 175 -16.43 -3.63 0.65
CA ASP A 175 -15.88 -4.40 1.77
C ASP A 175 -14.37 -4.60 1.54
N LEU A 176 -13.57 -3.90 2.36
CA LEU A 176 -12.10 -3.95 2.28
C LEU A 176 -11.55 -5.00 3.25
N TYR A 177 -10.74 -5.90 2.70
CA TYR A 177 -9.96 -6.88 3.45
C TYR A 177 -8.50 -6.44 3.56
N MET A 178 -7.93 -6.58 4.78
CA MET A 178 -6.53 -6.28 5.07
C MET A 178 -6.04 -7.15 6.22
N ASP A 179 -4.97 -7.92 6.02
CA ASP A 179 -4.42 -8.80 7.07
C ASP A 179 -3.35 -8.14 7.94
N THR A 180 -2.83 -6.99 7.52
CA THR A 180 -1.81 -6.25 8.27
C THR A 180 -2.45 -5.28 9.25
N GLU A 181 -1.99 -5.27 10.53
CA GLU A 181 -2.49 -4.37 11.58
C GLU A 181 -1.96 -2.94 11.42
N GLY A 182 -2.76 -1.96 11.81
CA GLY A 182 -2.34 -0.56 11.90
C GLY A 182 -2.24 0.18 10.56
N ILE A 183 -2.85 -0.37 9.50
CA ILE A 183 -2.90 0.25 8.18
C ILE A 183 -4.07 1.22 8.10
N ASP A 184 -3.80 2.46 7.77
CA ASP A 184 -4.82 3.46 7.51
C ASP A 184 -5.38 3.29 6.11
N LEU A 185 -6.72 3.15 6.03
CA LEU A 185 -7.45 2.91 4.80
C LEU A 185 -8.19 4.18 4.35
N TYR A 186 -8.06 4.51 3.07
CA TYR A 186 -8.70 5.66 2.45
C TYR A 186 -9.46 5.22 1.21
N VAL A 187 -10.58 5.89 0.94
CA VAL A 187 -11.32 5.79 -0.33
C VAL A 187 -11.52 7.21 -0.83
N ASP A 188 -11.11 7.50 -2.07
CA ASP A 188 -11.15 8.82 -2.68
C ASP A 188 -10.50 9.90 -1.78
N ASP A 189 -9.32 9.59 -1.22
CA ASP A 189 -8.53 10.41 -0.31
C ASP A 189 -9.19 10.70 1.06
N GLU A 190 -10.39 10.14 1.35
CA GLU A 190 -11.04 10.22 2.66
C GLU A 190 -10.66 9.00 3.51
N LYS A 191 -10.17 9.24 4.75
CA LYS A 191 -9.87 8.15 5.69
C LYS A 191 -11.15 7.46 6.14
N VAL A 192 -11.27 6.17 5.81
CA VAL A 192 -12.45 5.36 6.14
C VAL A 192 -12.23 4.45 7.35
N GLY A 193 -10.98 4.11 7.66
CA GLY A 193 -10.69 3.25 8.81
C GLY A 193 -9.21 2.99 9.03
N THR A 194 -8.93 2.12 10.00
CA THR A 194 -7.61 1.56 10.27
C THR A 194 -7.79 0.07 10.51
N SER A 195 -6.95 -0.76 9.90
CA SER A 195 -7.00 -2.22 10.02
C SER A 195 -6.60 -2.69 11.43
N SER A 196 -7.19 -3.80 11.88
CA SER A 196 -6.90 -4.40 13.19
C SER A 196 -6.14 -5.73 13.10
N GLY A 197 -5.56 -6.04 11.93
CA GLY A 197 -4.77 -7.25 11.73
C GLY A 197 -5.51 -8.39 11.03
N GLU A 198 -5.02 -9.60 11.18
CA GLU A 198 -5.46 -10.80 10.47
C GLU A 198 -6.99 -10.97 10.43
N GLY A 199 -7.52 -11.13 9.22
CA GLY A 199 -8.95 -11.28 8.96
C GLY A 199 -9.74 -9.98 9.09
N TYR A 200 -9.09 -8.81 9.17
CA TYR A 200 -9.83 -7.54 9.16
C TYR A 200 -10.58 -7.38 7.86
N HIS A 201 -11.88 -7.15 7.97
CA HIS A 201 -12.70 -6.70 6.86
C HIS A 201 -13.76 -5.74 7.39
N LYS A 202 -14.11 -4.76 6.56
CA LYS A 202 -15.12 -3.78 6.91
C LYS A 202 -15.74 -3.17 5.67
N GLU A 203 -17.07 -3.07 5.72
CA GLU A 203 -17.87 -2.44 4.68
C GLU A 203 -17.86 -0.92 4.87
N PHE A 204 -17.59 -0.21 3.77
CA PHE A 204 -17.59 1.24 3.66
C PHE A 204 -18.49 1.69 2.52
N GLY A 205 -19.02 2.88 2.61
CA GLY A 205 -19.91 3.43 1.59
C GLY A 205 -21.17 4.05 2.20
N PRO A 206 -22.23 4.21 1.43
CA PRO A 206 -22.40 3.81 0.03
C PRO A 206 -21.70 4.77 -0.96
N TYR A 207 -21.07 4.22 -2.02
CA TYR A 207 -20.37 4.97 -3.06
C TYR A 207 -21.15 5.04 -4.37
N MET A 208 -20.94 6.12 -5.13
CA MET A 208 -21.45 6.24 -6.50
C MET A 208 -20.77 5.18 -7.38
N PRO A 209 -21.49 4.53 -8.34
CA PRO A 209 -20.83 3.68 -9.33
C PRO A 209 -19.75 4.44 -10.12
N GLY A 210 -18.57 3.81 -10.29
CA GLY A 210 -17.44 4.44 -10.97
C GLY A 210 -16.11 3.80 -10.65
N MET A 211 -15.02 4.53 -10.94
CA MET A 211 -13.68 4.23 -10.44
C MET A 211 -13.47 4.95 -9.12
N HIS A 212 -12.96 4.24 -8.14
CA HIS A 212 -12.62 4.76 -6.82
C HIS A 212 -11.17 4.45 -6.50
N LYS A 213 -10.45 5.43 -5.98
CA LYS A 213 -9.09 5.25 -5.51
C LYS A 213 -9.13 4.71 -4.08
N VAL A 214 -8.58 3.52 -3.90
CA VAL A 214 -8.39 2.94 -2.56
C VAL A 214 -6.92 3.03 -2.19
N THR A 215 -6.63 3.66 -1.06
CA THR A 215 -5.26 3.82 -0.56
C THR A 215 -5.13 3.12 0.79
N ALA A 216 -4.07 2.34 0.93
CA ALA A 216 -3.63 1.81 2.22
C ALA A 216 -2.30 2.47 2.59
N THR A 217 -2.24 3.10 3.76
CA THR A 217 -1.04 3.79 4.24
C THR A 217 -0.54 3.16 5.51
N PHE A 218 0.72 2.80 5.51
CA PHE A 218 1.47 2.37 6.69
C PHE A 218 2.45 3.46 7.10
N GLU A 219 2.44 3.84 8.38
CA GLU A 219 3.36 4.81 8.93
C GLU A 219 3.89 4.33 10.29
N ASN A 220 5.21 4.35 10.45
CA ASN A 220 5.86 4.19 11.74
C ASN A 220 6.90 5.30 11.97
N SER A 221 7.69 5.22 13.05
CA SER A 221 8.66 6.26 13.41
C SER A 221 9.79 6.45 12.38
N TYR A 222 9.97 5.54 11.44
CA TYR A 222 11.11 5.48 10.53
C TYR A 222 10.75 5.56 9.06
N ILE A 223 9.51 5.15 8.71
CA ILE A 223 9.04 5.11 7.32
C ILE A 223 7.57 5.47 7.21
N SER A 224 7.21 5.98 6.03
CA SER A 224 5.83 6.03 5.55
C SER A 224 5.78 5.34 4.19
N SER A 225 4.84 4.42 4.02
CA SER A 225 4.64 3.68 2.79
C SER A 225 3.15 3.64 2.46
N SER A 226 2.80 3.73 1.19
CA SER A 226 1.41 3.63 0.74
C SER A 226 1.30 2.83 -0.54
N ILE A 227 0.17 2.16 -0.70
CA ILE A 227 -0.26 1.57 -1.96
C ILE A 227 -1.56 2.23 -2.40
N ASP A 228 -1.65 2.52 -3.68
CA ASP A 228 -2.83 3.08 -4.32
C ASP A 228 -3.35 2.07 -5.34
N GLU A 229 -4.64 1.74 -5.25
CA GLU A 229 -5.33 0.86 -6.19
C GLU A 229 -6.59 1.54 -6.73
N GLU A 230 -6.85 1.38 -8.02
CA GLU A 230 -8.11 1.81 -8.64
C GLU A 230 -9.10 0.65 -8.64
N VAL A 231 -10.23 0.84 -7.95
CA VAL A 231 -11.28 -0.17 -7.80
C VAL A 231 -12.52 0.25 -8.59
N GLU A 232 -12.97 -0.61 -9.49
CA GLU A 232 -14.18 -0.38 -10.30
C GLU A 232 -15.44 -0.80 -9.53
N LEU A 233 -16.21 0.17 -9.03
CA LEU A 233 -17.51 -0.06 -8.42
C LEU A 233 -18.61 0.11 -9.48
N PHE A 234 -18.79 -0.91 -10.34
CA PHE A 234 -19.79 -0.84 -11.41
C PHE A 234 -20.32 -2.22 -11.80
N ASN A 235 -21.64 -2.35 -11.90
CA ASN A 235 -22.33 -3.60 -12.28
C ASN A 235 -21.93 -4.83 -11.44
N SER A 236 -21.72 -4.67 -10.15
CA SER A 236 -21.54 -5.81 -9.27
C SER A 236 -22.81 -6.65 -9.19
N ASN A 237 -22.67 -7.95 -9.06
CA ASN A 237 -23.82 -8.86 -8.90
C ASN A 237 -24.46 -8.72 -7.50
N ASP A 238 -23.77 -8.04 -6.58
CA ASP A 238 -24.18 -7.74 -5.22
C ASP A 238 -24.09 -6.24 -4.96
N SER A 239 -24.80 -5.76 -3.94
CA SER A 239 -24.71 -4.35 -3.49
C SER A 239 -23.37 -4.01 -2.84
N THR A 240 -22.54 -5.01 -2.56
CA THR A 240 -21.23 -4.88 -1.94
C THR A 240 -20.18 -5.52 -2.83
N LEU A 241 -19.11 -4.79 -3.11
CA LEU A 241 -17.90 -5.31 -3.76
C LEU A 241 -16.87 -5.65 -2.69
N ILE A 242 -16.36 -6.87 -2.73
CA ILE A 242 -15.23 -7.29 -1.88
C ILE A 242 -13.92 -6.97 -2.60
N HIS A 243 -13.02 -6.28 -1.91
CA HIS A 243 -11.68 -5.96 -2.42
C HIS A 243 -10.63 -6.23 -1.35
N THR A 244 -9.58 -6.96 -1.70
CA THR A 244 -8.46 -7.27 -0.82
C THR A 244 -7.28 -6.36 -1.17
N LEU A 245 -6.77 -5.64 -0.18
CA LEU A 245 -5.56 -4.86 -0.30
C LEU A 245 -4.38 -5.70 0.23
N GLU A 246 -3.38 -5.91 -0.60
CA GLU A 246 -2.18 -6.63 -0.21
C GLU A 246 -1.04 -5.63 0.02
N LEU A 247 -0.75 -5.33 1.28
CA LEU A 247 0.46 -4.62 1.67
C LEU A 247 1.47 -5.66 2.13
N ASP A 248 2.50 -5.89 1.31
CA ASP A 248 3.62 -6.76 1.65
C ASP A 248 4.45 -6.12 2.77
N ALA A 249 4.00 -6.28 4.01
CA ALA A 249 4.69 -5.84 5.21
C ALA A 249 4.67 -6.94 6.27
N THR A 250 5.76 -7.05 7.03
CA THR A 250 5.88 -8.03 8.12
C THR A 250 6.58 -7.41 9.32
N GLU A 251 6.40 -8.03 10.49
CA GLU A 251 7.24 -7.72 11.65
C GLU A 251 8.67 -8.19 11.37
N VAL A 252 9.63 -7.28 11.44
CA VAL A 252 11.03 -7.54 11.10
C VAL A 252 11.84 -7.66 12.38
N GLU A 253 12.60 -8.74 12.47
CA GLU A 253 13.60 -8.97 13.50
C GLU A 253 15.01 -8.73 12.91
N VAL A 254 15.90 -8.20 13.72
CA VAL A 254 17.30 -7.98 13.33
C VAL A 254 18.23 -8.55 14.38
N SER A 255 19.43 -8.99 13.95
CA SER A 255 20.52 -9.32 14.87
C SER A 255 21.88 -8.88 14.34
N SER A 256 22.86 -8.75 15.22
CA SER A 256 24.23 -8.35 14.87
C SER A 256 25.24 -9.29 15.54
N ILE A 257 26.35 -9.54 14.84
CA ILE A 257 27.47 -10.30 15.42
C ILE A 257 28.09 -9.62 16.64
N TYR A 258 27.94 -8.31 16.76
CA TYR A 258 28.44 -7.56 17.91
C TYR A 258 27.29 -6.98 18.73
N ASP A 259 27.30 -7.23 20.03
CA ASP A 259 26.39 -6.58 20.98
C ASP A 259 26.61 -5.05 20.97
N ASP A 260 25.57 -4.30 21.35
CA ASP A 260 25.58 -2.83 21.39
C ASP A 260 25.89 -2.17 20.03
N SER A 261 25.50 -2.80 18.93
CA SER A 261 25.55 -2.17 17.61
C SER A 261 24.35 -1.24 17.44
N THR A 262 24.54 -0.08 16.84
CA THR A 262 23.45 0.87 16.54
C THR A 262 22.86 0.55 15.18
N LEU A 263 21.55 0.42 15.10
CA LEU A 263 20.82 0.23 13.84
C LEU A 263 20.62 1.55 13.11
N TYR A 264 20.82 1.52 11.80
CA TYR A 264 20.48 2.60 10.87
C TYR A 264 19.40 2.12 9.90
N ILE A 265 18.40 2.96 9.64
CA ILE A 265 17.30 2.70 8.73
C ILE A 265 17.31 3.81 7.66
N ASN A 266 17.37 3.44 6.38
CA ASN A 266 17.48 4.37 5.24
C ASN A 266 18.60 5.40 5.41
N GLY A 267 19.72 5.01 6.06
CA GLY A 267 20.86 5.89 6.33
C GLY A 267 20.70 6.77 7.55
N GLU A 268 19.56 6.79 8.21
CA GLU A 268 19.32 7.56 9.43
C GLU A 268 19.62 6.74 10.68
N LYS A 269 20.34 7.35 11.63
CA LYS A 269 20.67 6.74 12.91
C LYS A 269 19.41 6.60 13.76
N THR A 270 19.16 5.39 14.28
CA THR A 270 18.09 5.13 15.25
C THR A 270 18.63 5.09 16.69
N ASP A 271 17.73 4.99 17.66
CA ASP A 271 18.03 4.68 19.06
C ASP A 271 17.97 3.17 19.36
N ILE A 272 17.77 2.35 18.33
CA ILE A 272 17.71 0.89 18.45
C ILE A 272 19.11 0.32 18.53
N THR A 273 19.33 -0.47 19.59
CA THR A 273 20.55 -1.23 19.79
C THR A 273 20.30 -2.70 19.45
N VAL A 274 21.16 -3.29 18.64
CA VAL A 274 21.10 -4.67 18.20
C VAL A 274 22.31 -5.46 18.64
N GLY A 275 22.14 -6.74 18.86
CA GLY A 275 23.19 -7.67 19.30
C GLY A 275 22.98 -9.07 18.76
N SER A 276 23.58 -10.06 19.42
CA SER A 276 23.50 -11.48 19.05
C SER A 276 22.08 -12.06 19.18
N ASP A 277 21.27 -11.50 20.07
CA ASP A 277 19.87 -11.87 20.21
C ASP A 277 19.03 -11.10 19.17
N LYS A 278 17.93 -11.74 18.72
CA LYS A 278 16.97 -11.11 17.83
C LYS A 278 16.26 -9.94 18.50
N THR A 279 16.20 -8.81 17.82
CA THR A 279 15.51 -7.59 18.23
C THR A 279 14.43 -7.28 17.24
N SER A 280 13.16 -7.21 17.66
CA SER A 280 12.06 -6.75 16.82
C SER A 280 12.18 -5.25 16.63
N ILE A 281 12.06 -4.80 15.38
CA ILE A 281 12.10 -3.39 14.98
C ILE A 281 10.74 -2.89 14.52
N GLY A 282 9.71 -3.76 14.55
CA GLY A 282 8.34 -3.47 14.15
C GLY A 282 8.03 -3.88 12.72
N MET A 283 6.90 -3.39 12.21
CA MET A 283 6.42 -3.68 10.87
C MET A 283 7.18 -2.87 9.82
N PHE A 284 7.56 -3.53 8.72
CA PHE A 284 8.20 -2.91 7.56
C PHE A 284 7.74 -3.57 6.25
N PRO A 285 7.68 -2.80 5.13
CA PRO A 285 7.42 -3.37 3.82
C PRO A 285 8.58 -4.29 3.38
N THR A 286 8.22 -5.40 2.72
CA THR A 286 9.19 -6.41 2.24
C THR A 286 9.55 -6.27 0.76
N ASN A 287 9.29 -5.13 0.18
CA ASN A 287 9.48 -4.80 -1.24
C ASN A 287 10.84 -4.17 -1.56
N GLU A 288 11.84 -4.36 -0.69
CA GLU A 288 13.20 -3.81 -0.82
C GLU A 288 13.27 -2.26 -0.83
N SER A 289 12.22 -1.57 -0.40
CA SER A 289 12.21 -0.09 -0.33
C SER A 289 12.93 0.47 0.90
N VAL A 290 13.24 -0.39 1.88
CA VAL A 290 13.87 0.01 3.14
C VAL A 290 15.22 -0.66 3.28
N SER A 291 16.26 0.13 3.51
CA SER A 291 17.63 -0.36 3.76
C SER A 291 17.99 -0.29 5.23
N LEU A 292 18.74 -1.30 5.68
CA LEU A 292 19.22 -1.44 7.04
C LEU A 292 20.74 -1.66 7.05
N TYR A 293 21.44 -1.06 7.99
CA TYR A 293 22.78 -1.46 8.36
C TYR A 293 23.04 -1.24 9.85
N ALA A 294 24.04 -1.92 10.38
CA ALA A 294 24.45 -1.78 11.78
C ALA A 294 25.84 -1.15 11.88
N GLU A 295 26.03 -0.25 12.85
CA GLU A 295 27.34 0.31 13.20
C GLU A 295 27.73 -0.10 14.61
N LYS A 296 28.96 -0.56 14.77
CA LYS A 296 29.58 -0.85 16.05
C LYS A 296 30.72 0.11 16.36
N GLU A 297 30.64 0.77 17.49
CA GLU A 297 31.75 1.56 18.03
C GLU A 297 32.73 0.67 18.75
N PHE A 298 33.99 0.71 18.32
CA PHE A 298 35.12 0.08 19.00
C PHE A 298 36.06 1.14 19.57
N PRO A 299 36.94 0.82 20.53
CA PRO A 299 37.91 1.79 21.08
C PRO A 299 38.86 2.38 20.04
N TRP A 300 39.01 1.77 18.89
CA TRP A 300 39.87 2.20 17.79
C TRP A 300 39.13 2.81 16.59
N GLY A 301 37.77 2.89 16.63
CA GLY A 301 36.96 3.48 15.57
C GLY A 301 35.65 2.76 15.36
N THR A 302 34.82 3.29 14.48
CA THR A 302 33.52 2.73 14.14
C THR A 302 33.63 1.76 12.97
N ALA A 303 32.94 0.65 13.05
CA ALA A 303 32.79 -0.32 11.97
C ALA A 303 31.32 -0.42 11.55
N LYS A 304 31.09 -0.57 10.24
CA LYS A 304 29.78 -0.65 9.61
C LYS A 304 29.60 -2.00 8.92
N SER A 305 28.37 -2.56 8.99
CA SER A 305 27.98 -3.73 8.19
C SER A 305 27.79 -3.35 6.72
N GLU A 306 27.62 -4.35 5.87
CA GLU A 306 27.00 -4.15 4.58
C GLU A 306 25.54 -3.65 4.75
N GLU A 307 25.02 -3.01 3.72
CA GLU A 307 23.64 -2.55 3.67
C GLU A 307 22.74 -3.68 3.18
N HIS A 308 21.67 -3.94 3.91
CA HIS A 308 20.67 -4.97 3.61
C HIS A 308 19.34 -4.31 3.31
N TYR A 309 18.62 -4.79 2.28
CA TYR A 309 17.28 -4.38 1.97
C TYR A 309 16.26 -5.35 2.56
N ILE A 310 15.18 -4.83 3.15
CA ILE A 310 14.16 -5.69 3.77
C ILE A 310 13.35 -6.40 2.67
N ASN A 311 13.48 -7.73 2.63
CA ASN A 311 12.74 -8.62 1.73
C ASN A 311 12.15 -9.85 2.45
N GLY A 312 12.07 -9.81 3.78
CA GLY A 312 11.57 -10.85 4.65
C GLY A 312 11.49 -10.38 6.10
N ASP A 313 11.21 -11.31 7.00
CA ASP A 313 10.98 -11.07 8.43
C ASP A 313 12.26 -11.02 9.28
N TYR A 314 13.43 -11.26 8.68
CA TYR A 314 14.69 -11.31 9.44
C TYR A 314 15.89 -10.79 8.66
N VAL A 315 16.68 -9.92 9.31
CA VAL A 315 17.96 -9.41 8.78
C VAL A 315 19.08 -9.64 9.80
N GLN A 316 20.16 -10.27 9.36
CA GLN A 316 21.33 -10.54 10.18
C GLN A 316 22.55 -9.77 9.68
N PHE A 317 23.17 -8.98 10.57
CA PHE A 317 24.44 -8.29 10.31
C PHE A 317 25.60 -9.16 10.77
N ASP A 318 25.95 -10.18 9.96
CA ASP A 318 26.98 -11.17 10.26
C ASP A 318 28.37 -10.75 9.79
N THR A 319 28.47 -9.71 8.97
CA THR A 319 29.72 -9.19 8.40
C THR A 319 29.92 -7.74 8.80
N ILE A 320 30.50 -7.51 9.97
CA ILE A 320 30.99 -6.20 10.41
C ILE A 320 32.49 -6.33 10.58
N TYR A 321 33.25 -5.78 9.64
CA TYR A 321 34.73 -5.82 9.73
C TYR A 321 35.20 -4.79 10.76
N PRO A 322 35.82 -5.24 11.89
CA PRO A 322 36.05 -4.37 13.04
C PRO A 322 37.19 -3.36 12.85
N LEU A 323 37.97 -3.47 11.78
CA LEU A 323 39.15 -2.64 11.51
C LEU A 323 39.02 -1.87 10.20
N SER A 324 39.29 -0.58 10.21
CA SER A 324 39.55 0.17 8.97
C SER A 324 40.92 -0.26 8.41
N GLU A 325 41.16 -0.02 7.12
CA GLU A 325 42.48 -0.29 6.48
C GLU A 325 43.63 0.31 7.28
N GLN A 326 43.51 1.54 7.75
CA GLN A 326 44.52 2.22 8.55
C GLN A 326 44.77 1.51 9.90
N ASN A 327 43.72 1.01 10.56
CA ASN A 327 43.84 0.27 11.82
C ASN A 327 44.41 -1.13 11.59
N GLU A 328 44.09 -1.77 10.49
CA GLU A 328 44.66 -3.05 10.07
C GLU A 328 46.17 -2.92 9.79
N GLU A 329 46.57 -1.92 9.03
CA GLU A 329 48.00 -1.63 8.78
C GLU A 329 48.74 -1.35 10.08
N ALA A 330 48.18 -0.54 10.97
CA ALA A 330 48.75 -0.22 12.27
C ALA A 330 48.91 -1.47 13.15
N LEU A 331 47.92 -2.35 13.15
CA LEU A 331 47.95 -3.63 13.85
C LEU A 331 49.08 -4.53 13.35
N PHE A 332 49.16 -4.78 12.02
CA PHE A 332 50.19 -5.65 11.46
C PHE A 332 51.56 -5.08 11.62
N LYS A 333 51.74 -3.77 11.46
CA LYS A 333 53.03 -3.11 11.71
C LYS A 333 53.46 -3.32 13.17
N GLN A 334 52.54 -3.10 14.13
CA GLN A 334 52.86 -3.28 15.55
C GLN A 334 53.19 -4.75 15.88
N LEU A 335 52.46 -5.71 15.27
CA LEU A 335 52.73 -7.14 15.44
C LEU A 335 54.11 -7.53 14.89
N ASN A 336 54.42 -7.10 13.67
CA ASN A 336 55.69 -7.36 13.02
C ASN A 336 56.87 -6.82 13.85
N ASP A 337 56.77 -5.55 14.28
CA ASP A 337 57.79 -4.93 15.12
C ASP A 337 57.95 -5.68 16.45
N THR A 338 56.83 -6.16 17.05
CA THR A 338 56.87 -6.91 18.31
C THR A 338 57.49 -8.28 18.14
N LEU A 339 57.13 -9.03 17.10
CA LEU A 339 57.68 -10.35 16.81
C LEU A 339 59.16 -10.30 16.48
N ILE A 340 59.62 -9.27 15.73
CA ILE A 340 61.06 -9.04 15.46
C ILE A 340 61.79 -8.77 16.76
N GLN A 341 61.31 -7.83 17.61
CA GLN A 341 61.93 -7.55 18.92
C GLN A 341 61.96 -8.80 19.80
N TYR A 342 60.90 -9.59 19.83
CA TYR A 342 60.83 -10.84 20.57
C TYR A 342 61.94 -11.82 20.15
N ARG A 343 62.11 -12.03 18.85
CA ARG A 343 63.17 -12.89 18.31
C ARG A 343 64.60 -12.36 18.58
N GLN A 344 64.80 -11.05 18.44
CA GLN A 344 66.06 -10.41 18.78
C GLN A 344 66.38 -10.57 20.28
N ALA A 345 65.40 -10.44 21.15
CA ALA A 345 65.55 -10.64 22.58
C ALA A 345 65.97 -12.08 22.93
N LEU A 346 65.38 -13.09 22.30
CA LEU A 346 65.78 -14.48 22.45
C LEU A 346 67.20 -14.71 21.94
N SER A 347 67.51 -14.22 20.75
CA SER A 347 68.81 -14.40 20.09
C SER A 347 69.94 -13.76 20.90
N LYS A 348 69.76 -12.53 21.38
CA LYS A 348 70.70 -11.80 22.19
C LYS A 348 70.65 -12.14 23.70
N LYS A 349 69.68 -12.95 24.09
CA LYS A 349 69.37 -13.37 25.49
C LYS A 349 69.17 -12.18 26.43
N ASP A 350 68.55 -11.13 25.90
CA ASP A 350 68.25 -9.89 26.60
C ASP A 350 66.76 -9.49 26.46
N ALA A 351 65.98 -9.69 27.52
CA ALA A 351 64.57 -9.38 27.55
C ALA A 351 64.25 -7.88 27.40
N SER A 352 65.21 -7.00 27.69
CA SER A 352 65.03 -5.54 27.60
C SER A 352 64.86 -5.06 26.16
N LEU A 353 65.16 -5.89 25.17
CA LEU A 353 65.00 -5.59 23.75
C LEU A 353 63.52 -5.63 23.30
N LEU A 354 62.62 -6.30 24.03
CA LEU A 354 61.19 -6.23 23.79
C LEU A 354 60.60 -4.97 24.47
N LYS A 355 60.78 -3.82 23.82
CA LYS A 355 60.47 -2.49 24.37
C LYS A 355 58.96 -2.19 24.31
N THR A 356 58.36 -2.43 23.13
CA THR A 356 56.98 -2.00 22.80
C THR A 356 56.15 -3.16 22.25
N GLY A 357 54.84 -3.00 22.19
CA GLY A 357 53.91 -3.90 21.49
C GLY A 357 53.63 -5.23 22.18
N ALA A 358 54.09 -5.44 23.43
CA ALA A 358 53.83 -6.65 24.18
C ALA A 358 53.24 -6.34 25.58
N THR A 359 52.34 -7.18 26.06
CA THR A 359 51.81 -7.10 27.43
C THR A 359 52.92 -7.39 28.45
N LYS A 360 52.67 -6.98 29.70
CA LYS A 360 53.56 -7.31 30.80
C LYS A 360 53.72 -8.83 30.95
N LYS A 361 52.64 -9.58 30.80
CA LYS A 361 52.60 -11.05 30.87
C LYS A 361 53.55 -11.68 29.82
N LEU A 362 53.45 -11.24 28.55
CA LEU A 362 54.31 -11.74 27.47
C LEU A 362 55.78 -11.40 27.73
N LYS A 363 56.11 -10.22 28.28
CA LYS A 363 57.46 -9.84 28.67
C LYS A 363 58.05 -10.70 29.76
N GLU A 364 57.24 -11.07 30.79
CA GLU A 364 57.62 -11.99 31.85
C GLU A 364 57.90 -13.39 31.29
N GLN A 365 57.00 -13.91 30.43
CA GLN A 365 57.20 -15.21 29.76
C GLN A 365 58.47 -15.22 28.89
N LEU A 366 58.76 -14.13 28.18
CA LEU A 366 60.01 -13.99 27.44
C LEU A 366 61.22 -14.06 28.35
N ALA A 367 61.23 -13.37 29.49
CA ALA A 367 62.30 -13.38 30.43
C ALA A 367 62.61 -14.78 30.97
N ASP A 368 61.56 -15.57 31.28
CA ASP A 368 61.70 -16.95 31.71
C ASP A 368 62.22 -17.86 30.59
N ARG A 369 61.74 -17.69 29.34
CA ARG A 369 62.27 -18.43 28.19
C ARG A 369 63.74 -18.12 27.93
N ILE A 370 64.16 -16.90 28.12
CA ILE A 370 65.60 -16.51 28.00
C ILE A 370 66.42 -17.22 29.07
N LYS A 371 65.97 -17.39 30.33
CA LYS A 371 66.67 -18.17 31.34
C LYS A 371 66.88 -19.63 30.90
N GLU A 372 65.85 -20.25 30.35
CA GLU A 372 65.91 -21.60 29.81
C GLU A 372 66.93 -21.70 28.65
N ILE A 373 66.89 -20.79 27.69
CA ILE A 373 67.80 -20.76 26.56
C ILE A 373 69.24 -20.60 27.06
N LYS A 374 69.49 -19.71 27.98
CA LYS A 374 70.85 -19.57 28.59
C LYS A 374 71.37 -20.85 29.19
N ALA A 375 70.47 -21.66 29.83
CA ALA A 375 70.87 -22.90 30.46
C ALA A 375 71.01 -24.09 29.53
N LYS A 376 70.14 -24.24 28.56
CA LYS A 376 70.04 -25.42 27.70
C LYS A 376 70.55 -25.25 26.31
N GLU A 377 70.48 -24.02 25.73
CA GLU A 377 70.78 -23.71 24.35
C GLU A 377 71.68 -22.44 24.24
N PRO A 378 72.87 -22.42 24.88
CA PRO A 378 73.65 -21.18 24.97
C PRO A 378 74.14 -20.61 23.63
N LYS A 379 74.12 -21.43 22.56
CA LYS A 379 74.49 -21.00 21.21
C LYS A 379 73.26 -20.59 20.36
N TYR A 380 72.05 -20.59 20.93
CA TYR A 380 70.84 -20.24 20.23
C TYR A 380 70.99 -18.87 19.58
N THR A 381 70.64 -18.81 18.28
CA THR A 381 70.43 -17.60 17.50
C THR A 381 69.18 -17.80 16.63
N GLY A 382 68.39 -16.75 16.46
CA GLY A 382 67.21 -16.84 15.63
C GLY A 382 66.69 -15.47 15.19
N GLU A 383 66.13 -15.45 14.02
CA GLU A 383 65.49 -14.28 13.43
C GLU A 383 64.18 -14.66 12.73
N LEU A 384 63.28 -13.71 12.60
CA LEU A 384 62.01 -13.85 11.87
C LEU A 384 62.28 -13.41 10.42
N LEU A 385 61.99 -14.29 9.45
CA LEU A 385 62.15 -14.02 8.02
C LEU A 385 60.86 -13.60 7.34
N LYS A 386 59.72 -14.19 7.78
CA LYS A 386 58.45 -14.01 7.11
C LYS A 386 57.28 -14.19 8.08
N ALA A 387 56.27 -13.38 7.91
CA ALA A 387 54.98 -13.56 8.56
C ALA A 387 53.86 -13.54 7.52
N VAL A 388 52.97 -14.51 7.59
CA VAL A 388 51.76 -14.61 6.78
C VAL A 388 50.58 -14.66 7.74
N TYR A 389 49.71 -13.68 7.68
CA TYR A 389 48.54 -13.59 8.55
C TYR A 389 47.29 -13.96 7.78
N ASN A 390 46.36 -14.71 8.42
CA ASN A 390 45.04 -14.97 7.88
C ASN A 390 44.12 -13.77 8.18
N LYS A 391 43.71 -13.02 7.14
CA LYS A 391 42.87 -11.84 7.26
C LYS A 391 41.49 -12.16 7.82
N LYS A 392 40.93 -13.33 7.49
CA LYS A 392 39.61 -13.76 8.02
C LYS A 392 39.62 -13.92 9.56
N SER A 393 40.75 -14.15 10.17
CA SER A 393 40.84 -14.19 11.64
C SER A 393 40.59 -12.82 12.30
N LEU A 394 40.61 -11.73 11.52
CA LEU A 394 40.25 -10.38 11.99
C LEU A 394 38.77 -10.05 11.89
N LEU A 395 37.97 -10.88 11.21
CA LEU A 395 36.50 -10.70 11.12
C LEU A 395 35.83 -10.82 12.49
N HIS A 396 36.46 -11.53 13.42
CA HIS A 396 35.91 -11.78 14.74
C HIS A 396 36.80 -11.21 15.82
N THR A 397 36.27 -10.24 16.56
CA THR A 397 36.91 -9.80 17.81
C THR A 397 35.94 -10.15 18.96
N GLU A 398 36.51 -10.67 20.05
CA GLU A 398 35.78 -11.02 21.26
C GLU A 398 36.03 -9.98 22.34
N TYR A 399 35.00 -9.64 23.09
CA TYR A 399 35.14 -8.79 24.26
C TYR A 399 35.27 -9.68 25.50
N ASP A 400 36.48 -9.71 26.08
CA ASP A 400 36.72 -10.42 27.33
C ASP A 400 36.22 -9.58 28.51
N LYS A 401 35.10 -10.01 29.10
CA LYS A 401 34.43 -9.32 30.23
C LYS A 401 35.32 -9.33 31.52
N GLN A 402 36.23 -10.30 31.66
CA GLN A 402 37.08 -10.38 32.85
C GLN A 402 38.25 -9.40 32.74
N LEU A 403 38.80 -9.27 31.54
CA LEU A 403 39.88 -8.34 31.25
C LEU A 403 39.40 -6.95 30.90
N ASN A 404 38.11 -6.81 30.62
CA ASN A 404 37.47 -5.59 30.10
C ASN A 404 38.15 -5.06 28.86
N GLN A 405 38.43 -5.95 27.90
CA GLN A 405 39.23 -5.65 26.69
C GLN A 405 38.76 -6.47 25.50
N TYR A 406 38.85 -5.89 24.30
CA TYR A 406 38.68 -6.61 23.05
C TYR A 406 39.92 -7.44 22.72
N ILE A 407 39.69 -8.66 22.23
CA ILE A 407 40.72 -9.63 21.91
C ILE A 407 40.61 -10.06 20.45
N PHE A 408 41.67 -9.93 19.69
CA PHE A 408 41.82 -10.58 18.40
C PHE A 408 42.65 -11.86 18.54
N GLN A 409 42.19 -12.93 17.93
CA GLN A 409 42.93 -14.19 17.81
C GLN A 409 43.38 -14.36 16.34
N ILE A 410 44.61 -13.95 16.05
CA ILE A 410 45.13 -13.90 14.69
C ILE A 410 45.90 -15.17 14.41
N ASN A 411 45.47 -15.91 13.38
CA ASN A 411 46.21 -17.07 12.90
C ASN A 411 47.33 -16.60 11.98
N ALA A 412 48.55 -17.07 12.21
CA ALA A 412 49.76 -16.67 11.46
C ALA A 412 50.64 -17.87 11.13
N VAL A 413 51.27 -17.80 9.96
CA VAL A 413 52.35 -18.70 9.58
C VAL A 413 53.66 -17.89 9.63
N LEU A 414 54.52 -18.24 10.56
CA LEU A 414 55.78 -17.53 10.79
C LEU A 414 56.97 -18.39 10.36
N THR A 415 57.84 -17.85 9.52
CA THR A 415 59.08 -18.48 9.05
C THR A 415 60.25 -17.89 9.76
N TYR A 416 61.08 -18.74 10.33
CA TYR A 416 62.24 -18.36 11.13
C TYR A 416 63.53 -18.94 10.55
N HIS A 417 64.62 -18.24 10.74
CA HIS A 417 65.97 -18.75 10.55
C HIS A 417 66.60 -19.01 11.93
N GLU A 418 66.84 -20.28 12.28
CA GLU A 418 67.42 -20.70 13.58
C GLU A 418 68.54 -21.75 13.32
N PRO A 419 69.74 -21.32 12.92
CA PRO A 419 70.78 -22.23 12.49
C PRO A 419 71.32 -23.12 13.64
N ASN A 420 71.19 -22.70 14.89
CA ASN A 420 71.72 -23.39 16.08
C ASN A 420 70.55 -23.79 17.05
N GLY A 421 69.27 -23.79 16.63
CA GLY A 421 68.17 -24.17 17.47
C GLY A 421 67.98 -25.68 17.50
N ASP A 422 67.60 -26.23 18.63
CA ASP A 422 67.08 -27.61 18.73
C ASP A 422 65.61 -27.66 18.36
N LEU A 423 65.35 -27.97 17.07
CA LEU A 423 64.01 -27.92 16.48
C LEU A 423 63.30 -29.26 16.47
N GLY A 424 63.95 -30.31 17.00
CA GLY A 424 63.41 -31.68 17.03
C GLY A 424 63.02 -32.15 15.61
N TRP A 425 61.83 -32.67 15.44
CA TRP A 425 61.31 -33.26 14.19
C TRP A 425 60.42 -32.30 13.37
N LEU A 426 60.58 -30.99 13.55
CA LEU A 426 59.81 -29.97 12.78
C LEU A 426 60.20 -29.93 11.31
N SER A 427 59.26 -29.52 10.44
CA SER A 427 59.48 -29.33 9.03
C SER A 427 60.54 -28.24 8.79
N ARG A 428 61.61 -28.59 8.09
CA ARG A 428 62.74 -27.69 7.75
C ARG A 428 62.87 -27.60 6.25
N ASP A 429 63.48 -26.50 5.78
CA ASP A 429 63.93 -26.41 4.41
C ASP A 429 65.12 -27.37 4.15
N GLU A 430 65.54 -27.48 2.86
CA GLU A 430 66.64 -28.37 2.45
C GLU A 430 67.96 -28.10 3.20
N ASP A 431 68.20 -26.83 3.53
CA ASP A 431 69.42 -26.40 4.30
C ASP A 431 69.31 -26.67 5.81
N LYS A 432 68.12 -27.13 6.31
CA LYS A 432 67.81 -27.39 7.73
C LYS A 432 68.03 -26.18 8.65
N LYS A 433 67.96 -24.95 8.14
CA LYS A 433 68.18 -23.71 8.89
C LYS A 433 66.87 -22.92 9.08
N ASN A 434 66.01 -22.95 8.08
CA ASN A 434 64.73 -22.27 8.12
C ASN A 434 63.65 -23.26 8.46
N TYR A 435 62.63 -22.81 9.19
CA TYR A 435 61.46 -23.59 9.47
C TYR A 435 60.23 -22.70 9.62
N THR A 436 59.06 -23.27 9.39
CA THR A 436 57.82 -22.57 9.45
C THR A 436 56.94 -23.14 10.57
N ARG A 437 56.27 -22.25 11.29
CA ARG A 437 55.31 -22.63 12.32
C ARG A 437 54.02 -21.89 12.17
N THR A 438 52.92 -22.60 12.36
CA THR A 438 51.60 -22.02 12.50
C THR A 438 51.39 -21.56 13.94
N ARG A 439 51.02 -20.32 14.12
CA ARG A 439 50.88 -19.65 15.39
C ARG A 439 49.46 -19.09 15.55
N LYS A 440 48.95 -19.07 16.76
CA LYS A 440 47.77 -18.32 17.18
C LYS A 440 48.25 -17.17 18.05
N LEU A 441 48.12 -15.96 17.53
CA LEU A 441 48.50 -14.74 18.21
C LEU A 441 47.31 -14.12 18.89
N THR A 442 47.36 -13.94 20.19
CA THR A 442 46.36 -13.19 20.94
C THR A 442 46.79 -11.75 21.08
N VAL A 443 45.99 -10.84 20.52
CA VAL A 443 46.28 -9.41 20.52
C VAL A 443 45.15 -8.68 21.25
N ILE A 444 45.52 -7.73 22.10
CA ILE A 444 44.63 -6.86 22.83
C ILE A 444 44.86 -5.41 22.45
N TYR A 445 43.83 -4.57 22.60
CA TYR A 445 43.96 -3.13 22.38
C TYR A 445 44.07 -2.42 23.73
N ASP A 446 45.15 -1.69 23.92
CA ASP A 446 45.33 -0.81 25.08
C ASP A 446 44.70 0.55 24.79
N GLU A 447 43.50 0.80 25.38
CA GLU A 447 42.73 2.02 25.18
C GLU A 447 43.45 3.29 25.68
N LYS A 448 44.30 3.16 26.71
CA LYS A 448 45.07 4.30 27.29
C LYS A 448 46.20 4.74 26.36
N GLU A 449 46.92 3.77 25.87
CA GLU A 449 48.06 4.01 25.00
C GLU A 449 47.67 4.03 23.52
N LYS A 450 46.41 3.71 23.18
CA LYS A 450 45.84 3.61 21.82
C LYS A 450 46.73 2.76 20.90
N LYS A 451 47.07 1.56 21.31
CA LYS A 451 47.93 0.67 20.54
C LYS A 451 47.62 -0.81 20.78
N TRP A 452 48.02 -1.61 19.83
CA TRP A 452 47.88 -3.06 19.85
C TRP A 452 49.03 -3.68 20.65
N LEU A 453 48.72 -4.66 21.51
CA LEU A 453 49.70 -5.40 22.31
C LEU A 453 49.54 -6.90 22.06
N LEU A 454 50.60 -7.57 21.70
CA LEU A 454 50.69 -9.03 21.69
C LEU A 454 50.67 -9.55 23.13
N ASP A 455 49.67 -10.38 23.47
CA ASP A 455 49.52 -10.98 24.80
C ASP A 455 49.99 -12.43 24.87
N LYS A 456 49.72 -13.20 23.77
CA LYS A 456 50.13 -14.60 23.66
C LYS A 456 50.61 -14.93 22.27
N ASP A 457 51.57 -15.86 22.20
CA ASP A 457 52.05 -16.47 20.97
C ASP A 457 52.10 -17.99 21.19
N GLU A 458 51.04 -18.69 20.71
CA GLU A 458 50.80 -20.12 20.97
C GLU A 458 50.96 -20.94 19.70
N LEU A 459 51.38 -22.23 19.83
CA LEU A 459 51.40 -23.16 18.70
C LEU A 459 49.97 -23.47 18.24
N PHE A 460 49.78 -23.49 16.95
CA PHE A 460 48.50 -23.82 16.32
C PHE A 460 48.70 -24.93 15.30
N TYR A 461 47.91 -25.99 15.37
CA TYR A 461 48.17 -27.23 14.61
C TYR A 461 47.27 -27.40 13.38
N HIS A 462 46.50 -26.40 13.00
CA HIS A 462 45.60 -26.47 11.82
C HIS A 462 46.21 -25.69 10.64
N SER A 463 45.93 -26.17 9.41
CA SER A 463 46.32 -25.45 8.19
C SER A 463 45.58 -24.12 8.08
N ILE A 464 46.29 -23.05 7.71
CA ILE A 464 45.76 -21.68 7.58
C ILE A 464 45.80 -21.24 6.10
N MET A 465 45.83 -22.12 5.18
CA MET A 465 45.83 -21.72 3.77
C MET A 465 44.44 -21.25 3.38
N ASP A 466 44.24 -19.95 3.32
CA ASP A 466 43.05 -19.28 2.79
C ASP A 466 43.48 -18.21 1.79
N ASP A 467 42.63 -17.90 0.81
CA ASP A 467 42.92 -16.98 -0.30
C ASP A 467 43.12 -15.50 0.13
N GLU A 468 42.88 -15.19 1.41
CA GLU A 468 43.00 -13.84 1.98
C GLU A 468 44.17 -13.72 2.97
N ALA A 469 45.35 -14.19 2.61
CA ALA A 469 46.53 -14.08 3.43
C ALA A 469 47.32 -12.80 3.14
N ILE A 470 47.78 -12.11 4.19
CA ILE A 470 48.66 -10.94 4.09
C ILE A 470 50.10 -11.35 4.45
N GLU A 471 51.02 -11.09 3.56
CA GLU A 471 52.41 -11.51 3.69
C GLU A 471 53.35 -10.33 3.95
N PHE A 472 54.29 -10.52 4.90
CA PHE A 472 55.37 -9.60 5.22
C PHE A 472 56.71 -10.34 5.19
N GLN A 473 57.68 -9.79 4.46
CA GLN A 473 59.04 -10.27 4.38
C GLN A 473 59.94 -9.38 5.24
N PHE A 474 60.87 -9.99 6.00
CA PHE A 474 61.78 -9.28 6.87
C PHE A 474 63.22 -9.58 6.42
N ASN A 475 64.00 -8.53 6.22
CA ASN A 475 65.39 -8.60 5.76
C ASN A 475 66.36 -8.56 6.95
#